data_e0fb1df33f14a1a1f4a97b86d5b18d69
#
_entry.id   e0fb1df33f14a1a1f4a97b86d5b18d69
#
_cell.length_a   1.000
_cell.length_b   1.000
_cell.length_c   1.000
_cell.angle_alpha   90.00
_cell.angle_beta   90.00
_cell.angle_gamma   90.00
#
_symmetry.space_group_name_H-M   'P 1'
#
loop_
_entity.id
_entity.type
_entity.pdbx_description
1 polymer ?
#
loop_
_entity_poly.entity_id
_entity_poly.type
_entity_poly.pdbx_seq_one_letter_code
_entity_poly.pdbx_strand_id
1 'polypeptide(L)' 'MSRESKLDEILNSIRVNALDLTRSGYSDMQMIRTAVNRGGRLMSGKIAEQDVIDIGAIGFALLLRKIPE' A
#
# COMPACT_ATOMS: atom_id res chain seq x y z
N MET A 1 -12.27 8.55 -18.73
CA MET A 1 -12.53 8.03 -17.37
C MET A 1 -12.47 9.17 -16.39
N SER A 2 -13.43 9.24 -15.47
CA SER A 2 -13.47 10.33 -14.51
C SER A 2 -12.38 10.15 -13.44
N ARG A 3 -12.05 11.25 -12.76
CA ARG A 3 -11.10 11.23 -11.65
C ARG A 3 -11.59 10.30 -10.52
N GLU A 4 -12.88 10.28 -10.27
CA GLU A 4 -13.48 9.44 -9.24
C GLU A 4 -13.30 7.95 -9.55
N SER A 5 -13.48 7.54 -10.81
CA SER A 5 -13.28 6.15 -11.22
C SER A 5 -11.83 5.74 -11.02
N LYS A 6 -10.90 6.64 -11.31
CA LYS A 6 -9.47 6.35 -11.14
C LYS A 6 -9.11 6.19 -9.66
N LEU A 7 -9.65 7.05 -8.80
CA LEU A 7 -9.44 6.94 -7.37
C LEU A 7 -10.03 5.64 -6.82
N ASP A 8 -11.20 5.26 -7.29
CA ASP A 8 -11.83 4.01 -6.87
C ASP A 8 -10.98 2.80 -7.25
N GLU A 9 -10.39 2.82 -8.45
CA GLU A 9 -9.49 1.74 -8.87
C GLU A 9 -8.27 1.63 -7.97
N ILE A 10 -7.67 2.78 -7.64
CA ILE A 10 -6.49 2.82 -6.77
C ILE A 10 -6.85 2.31 -5.38
N LEU A 11 -7.96 2.77 -4.81
CA LEU A 11 -8.40 2.34 -3.49
C LEU A 11 -8.69 0.85 -3.46
N ASN A 12 -9.32 0.31 -4.51
CA ASN A 12 -9.58 -1.12 -4.59
C ASN A 12 -8.27 -1.91 -4.67
N SER A 13 -7.31 -1.43 -5.46
CA SER A 13 -6.00 -2.07 -5.56
C SER A 13 -5.27 -2.07 -4.22
N ILE A 14 -5.34 -0.97 -3.47
CA ILE A 14 -4.76 -0.88 -2.13
C ILE A 14 -5.38 -1.93 -1.22
N ARG A 15 -6.70 -2.05 -1.23
CA ARG A 15 -7.42 -3.00 -0.39
C ARG A 15 -7.03 -4.44 -0.71
N VAL A 16 -7.04 -4.80 -1.99
CA VAL A 16 -6.70 -6.15 -2.44
C VAL A 16 -5.26 -6.50 -2.08
N ASN A 17 -4.33 -5.59 -2.34
CA ASN A 17 -2.92 -5.82 -2.03
C ASN A 17 -2.69 -5.91 -0.52
N ALA A 18 -3.41 -5.13 0.28
CA ALA A 18 -3.32 -5.20 1.74
C ALA A 18 -3.73 -6.59 2.26
N LEU A 19 -4.82 -7.13 1.71
CA LEU A 19 -5.26 -8.48 2.09
C LEU A 19 -4.23 -9.54 1.70
N ASP A 20 -3.63 -9.41 0.52
CA ASP A 20 -2.59 -10.33 0.08
C ASP A 20 -1.36 -10.24 0.99
N LEU A 21 -0.97 -9.05 1.38
CA LEU A 21 0.17 -8.86 2.29
C LEU A 21 -0.09 -9.47 3.66
N THR A 22 -1.32 -9.38 4.18
CA THR A 22 -1.63 -10.00 5.48
C THR A 22 -1.54 -11.52 5.44
N ARG A 23 -1.72 -12.11 4.26
CA ARG A 23 -1.68 -13.56 4.08
C ARG A 23 -0.30 -14.09 3.68
N SER A 24 0.60 -13.22 3.23
CA SER A 24 1.86 -13.62 2.61
C SER A 24 2.98 -13.92 3.60
N GLY A 25 2.79 -13.60 4.87
CA GLY A 25 3.81 -13.88 5.89
C GLY A 25 4.95 -12.88 5.94
N TYR A 26 4.84 -11.76 5.26
CA TYR A 26 5.85 -10.70 5.39
C TYR A 26 5.89 -10.17 6.81
N SER A 27 7.10 -9.91 7.30
CA SER A 27 7.27 -9.28 8.59
C SER A 27 6.92 -7.79 8.50
N ASP A 28 6.56 -7.20 9.64
CA ASP A 28 6.28 -5.76 9.70
C ASP A 28 7.50 -4.95 9.24
N MET A 29 8.70 -5.40 9.63
CA MET A 29 9.93 -4.71 9.26
C MET A 29 10.14 -4.70 7.74
N GLN A 30 9.86 -5.82 7.07
CA GLN A 30 9.97 -5.90 5.61
C GLN A 30 8.98 -4.95 4.93
N MET A 31 7.76 -4.89 5.44
CA MET A 31 6.72 -4.01 4.90
C MET A 31 7.10 -2.55 5.11
N ILE A 32 7.57 -2.19 6.29
CA ILE A 32 7.98 -0.82 6.59
C ILE A 32 9.14 -0.39 5.69
N ARG A 33 10.13 -1.28 5.50
CA ARG A 33 11.27 -1.00 4.63
C ARG A 33 10.84 -0.73 3.20
N THR A 34 9.92 -1.53 2.69
CA THR A 34 9.38 -1.33 1.34
C THR A 34 8.65 -0.01 1.24
N ALA A 35 7.83 0.33 2.24
CA ALA A 35 7.09 1.59 2.26
C ALA A 35 8.04 2.80 2.26
N VAL A 36 9.13 2.72 3.03
CA VAL A 36 10.12 3.79 3.08
C VAL A 36 10.78 3.98 1.70
N ASN A 37 11.12 2.87 1.04
CA ASN A 37 11.73 2.94 -0.29
C ASN A 37 10.77 3.56 -1.32
N ARG A 38 9.50 3.17 -1.30
CA ARG A 38 8.50 3.74 -2.20
C ARG A 38 8.25 5.22 -1.88
N GLY A 39 8.19 5.56 -0.59
CA GLY A 39 8.05 6.94 -0.15
C GLY A 39 9.20 7.82 -0.64
N GLY A 40 10.42 7.30 -0.63
CA GLY A 40 11.59 8.02 -1.14
C GLY A 40 11.45 8.38 -2.61
N ARG A 41 10.87 7.47 -3.42
CA ARG A 41 10.61 7.75 -4.84
C ARG A 41 9.61 8.88 -5.01
N LEU A 42 8.54 8.86 -4.23
CA LEU A 42 7.53 9.90 -4.29
C LEU A 42 8.12 11.27 -3.92
N MET A 43 8.94 11.31 -2.89
CA MET A 43 9.57 12.55 -2.43
C MET A 43 10.56 13.09 -3.47
N SER A 44 11.16 12.23 -4.27
CA SER A 44 12.09 12.66 -5.33
C SER A 44 11.35 13.15 -6.59
N GLY A 45 10.02 13.14 -6.58
CA GLY A 45 9.20 13.60 -7.69
C GLY A 45 8.85 12.53 -8.71
N LYS A 46 9.25 11.28 -8.48
CA LYS A 46 8.94 10.16 -9.36
C LYS A 46 7.66 9.48 -8.88
N ILE A 47 6.54 10.11 -9.16
CA ILE A 47 5.24 9.61 -8.68
C ILE A 47 4.75 8.52 -9.62
N ALA A 48 4.87 7.26 -9.18
CA ALA A 48 4.30 6.12 -9.89
C ALA A 48 3.06 5.66 -9.14
N GLU A 49 2.01 5.35 -9.89
CA GLU A 49 0.77 4.84 -9.31
C GLU A 49 1.01 3.61 -8.44
N GLN A 50 1.89 2.71 -8.91
CA GLN A 50 2.18 1.49 -8.17
C GLN A 50 2.84 1.78 -6.81
N ASP A 51 3.67 2.82 -6.71
CA ASP A 51 4.28 3.19 -5.43
C ASP A 51 3.22 3.69 -4.44
N VAL A 52 2.23 4.43 -4.91
CA VAL A 52 1.11 4.88 -4.08
C VAL A 52 0.30 3.68 -3.58
N ILE A 53 0.02 2.73 -4.45
CA ILE A 53 -0.71 1.51 -4.09
C ILE A 53 0.08 0.71 -3.06
N ASP A 54 1.36 0.52 -3.27
CA ASP A 54 2.20 -0.26 -2.36
C ASP A 54 2.26 0.35 -0.96
N ILE A 55 2.48 1.67 -0.89
CA ILE A 55 2.53 2.36 0.40
C ILE A 55 1.19 2.26 1.12
N GLY A 56 0.10 2.50 0.40
CA GLY A 56 -1.24 2.41 0.97
C GLY A 56 -1.56 1.00 1.46
N ALA A 57 -1.21 -0.01 0.65
CA ALA A 57 -1.44 -1.41 0.99
C ALA A 57 -0.66 -1.82 2.24
N ILE A 58 0.59 -1.40 2.34
CA ILE A 58 1.44 -1.71 3.49
C ILE A 58 0.88 -1.08 4.76
N GLY A 59 0.49 0.20 4.69
CA GLY A 59 -0.11 0.89 5.82
C GLY A 59 -1.38 0.21 6.28
N PHE A 60 -2.25 -0.15 5.33
CA PHE A 60 -3.51 -0.81 5.62
C PHE A 60 -3.27 -2.22 6.22
N ALA A 61 -2.32 -2.97 5.66
CA ALA A 61 -1.98 -4.30 6.16
C ALA A 61 -1.47 -4.25 7.60
N LEU A 62 -0.62 -3.28 7.91
CA LEU A 62 -0.11 -3.10 9.27
C LEU A 62 -1.23 -2.78 10.25
N LEU A 63 -2.19 -1.96 9.84
CA LEU A 63 -3.35 -1.65 10.67
C LEU A 63 -4.22 -2.88 10.90
N LEU A 64 -4.45 -3.70 9.86
CA LEU A 64 -5.24 -4.91 9.98
C LEU A 64 -4.64 -5.89 10.99
N ARG A 65 -3.32 -5.98 11.07
CA ARG A 65 -2.64 -6.86 12.01
C ARG A 65 -2.80 -6.44 13.46
N LYS A 66 -3.15 -5.19 13.72
CA LYS A 66 -3.34 -4.65 15.07
C LYS A 66 -4.77 -4.77 15.57
N ILE A 67 -5.69 -5.15 14.70
CA ILE A 67 -7.09 -5.30 15.10
C ILE A 67 -7.26 -6.67 15.75
N PRO A 68 -7.67 -6.73 17.03
CA PRO A 68 -7.90 -8.02 17.70
C PRO A 68 -9.09 -8.73 17.08
N GLU A 69 -8.99 -10.04 17.01
CA GLU A 69 -10.09 -10.87 16.55
C GLU A 69 -11.18 -11.00 17.61
#